data_4096b49d2311d6e356bb36852ed1483b
#
_entry.id   4096b49d2311d6e356bb36852ed1483b
#
_cell.length_a   1.000
_cell.length_b   1.000
_cell.length_c   1.000
_cell.angle_alpha   90.00
_cell.angle_beta   90.00
_cell.angle_gamma   90.00
#
_symmetry.space_group_name_H-M   'P 1'
#
loop_
_entity.id
_entity.type
_entity.pdbx_description
1 polymer ?
#
loop_
_entity_poly.entity_id
_entity_poly.type
_entity_poly.pdbx_seq_one_letter_code
_entity_poly.pdbx_strand_id
1 'polypeptide(L)'
;LKNGSTPNLVDNTEISKNIKRLRQYYKNLGYFDVILNSKKIKITDNQEEVLYNVNLNERYTIDNVIEEIENEELKEIYTENMKSSFLRPGNPFIIESLENEKNRLLKLYRNNGVYNFRESSLKFIAKIDSSGIDKKISIVLKINPITTRNKDSLFKIPYKKFKVNEIKLFIESQNEDYMGYDFNYNYENFKIFSKTKLNYKEKA
;
A
#
# COMPACT_ATOMS: atom_id res chain seq x y z
N LEU A 1 29.86 -23.20 -32.76
CA LEU A 1 29.79 -23.24 -31.29
C LEU A 1 28.38 -22.80 -30.86
N LYS A 2 27.51 -23.78 -30.51
CA LYS A 2 26.21 -23.44 -29.88
C LYS A 2 26.49 -22.98 -28.45
N ASN A 3 26.18 -21.73 -28.14
CA ASN A 3 26.11 -21.24 -26.76
C ASN A 3 24.89 -21.90 -26.08
N GLY A 4 25.09 -23.13 -25.59
CA GLY A 4 24.14 -23.75 -24.69
C GLY A 4 24.28 -23.12 -23.30
N SER A 5 23.16 -22.80 -22.66
CA SER A 5 23.14 -22.48 -21.23
C SER A 5 23.74 -23.68 -20.44
N THR A 6 24.47 -23.38 -19.39
CA THR A 6 24.95 -24.42 -18.47
C THR A 6 23.79 -25.30 -18.00
N PRO A 7 23.93 -26.64 -17.97
CA PRO A 7 22.84 -27.50 -17.50
C PRO A 7 22.49 -27.15 -16.06
N ASN A 8 21.18 -27.01 -15.77
CA ASN A 8 20.68 -26.82 -14.42
C ASN A 8 20.92 -28.12 -13.63
N LEU A 9 21.85 -28.08 -12.71
CA LEU A 9 22.08 -29.20 -11.79
C LEU A 9 20.92 -29.24 -10.78
N VAL A 10 20.37 -30.44 -10.57
CA VAL A 10 19.37 -30.68 -9.54
C VAL A 10 20.04 -30.71 -8.17
N ASP A 11 20.10 -29.57 -7.49
CA ASP A 11 20.69 -29.44 -6.17
C ASP A 11 19.61 -29.43 -5.09
N ASN A 12 19.86 -30.16 -4.00
CA ASN A 12 18.95 -30.20 -2.83
C ASN A 12 18.76 -28.80 -2.20
N THR A 13 19.78 -27.95 -2.29
CA THR A 13 19.73 -26.56 -1.82
C THR A 13 18.72 -25.75 -2.62
N GLU A 14 18.73 -25.88 -3.95
CA GLU A 14 17.75 -25.19 -4.82
C GLU A 14 16.35 -25.74 -4.63
N ILE A 15 16.17 -27.05 -4.47
CA ILE A 15 14.86 -27.66 -4.14
C ILE A 15 14.33 -27.06 -2.84
N SER A 16 15.17 -26.97 -1.80
CA SER A 16 14.76 -26.39 -0.50
C SER A 16 14.40 -24.91 -0.62
N LYS A 17 15.12 -24.12 -1.40
CA LYS A 17 14.80 -22.73 -1.70
C LYS A 17 13.47 -22.60 -2.42
N ASN A 18 13.22 -23.45 -3.40
CA ASN A 18 11.95 -23.44 -4.15
C ASN A 18 10.77 -23.81 -3.27
N ILE A 19 10.90 -24.79 -2.37
CA ILE A 19 9.85 -25.13 -1.38
C ILE A 19 9.58 -23.92 -0.48
N LYS A 20 10.60 -23.20 -0.01
CA LYS A 20 10.42 -21.98 0.80
C LYS A 20 9.69 -20.87 0.02
N ARG A 21 10.07 -20.64 -1.25
CA ARG A 21 9.44 -19.65 -2.14
C ARG A 21 7.96 -20.00 -2.39
N LEU A 22 7.67 -21.25 -2.74
CA LEU A 22 6.31 -21.72 -2.96
C LEU A 22 5.46 -21.61 -1.68
N ARG A 23 6.02 -21.98 -0.53
CA ARG A 23 5.33 -21.83 0.76
C ARG A 23 4.98 -20.37 1.04
N GLN A 24 5.92 -19.45 0.83
CA GLN A 24 5.66 -18.02 1.02
C GLN A 24 4.62 -17.50 0.03
N TYR A 25 4.68 -17.91 -1.22
CA TYR A 25 3.70 -17.56 -2.25
C TYR A 25 2.29 -17.97 -1.83
N TYR A 26 2.07 -19.23 -1.42
CA TYR A 26 0.76 -19.68 -0.99
C TYR A 26 0.30 -19.05 0.32
N LYS A 27 1.19 -18.80 1.27
CA LYS A 27 0.88 -18.03 2.47
C LYS A 27 0.40 -16.62 2.15
N ASN A 28 1.01 -15.94 1.19
CA ASN A 28 0.59 -14.61 0.74
C ASN A 28 -0.82 -14.61 0.12
N LEU A 29 -1.25 -15.78 -0.40
CA LEU A 29 -2.60 -16.00 -0.90
C LEU A 29 -3.60 -16.48 0.16
N GLY A 30 -3.17 -16.58 1.44
CA GLY A 30 -4.02 -16.97 2.56
C GLY A 30 -4.04 -18.47 2.88
N TYR A 31 -3.18 -19.28 2.29
CA TYR A 31 -3.03 -20.70 2.60
C TYR A 31 -1.92 -20.92 3.62
N PHE A 32 -2.19 -20.61 4.89
CA PHE A 32 -1.16 -20.68 5.94
C PHE A 32 -0.74 -22.11 6.29
N ASP A 33 -1.66 -23.08 6.14
CA ASP A 33 -1.46 -24.49 6.46
C ASP A 33 -0.99 -25.32 5.24
N VAL A 34 -0.44 -24.66 4.23
CA VAL A 34 0.06 -25.32 3.02
C VAL A 34 1.15 -26.34 3.34
N ILE A 35 0.98 -27.55 2.84
CA ILE A 35 1.95 -28.65 2.94
C ILE A 35 2.63 -28.81 1.59
N LEU A 36 3.97 -28.74 1.58
CA LEU A 36 4.79 -28.84 0.39
C LEU A 36 5.83 -29.93 0.58
N ASN A 37 5.86 -30.87 -0.35
CA ASN A 37 6.82 -31.95 -0.42
C ASN A 37 7.46 -31.97 -1.82
N SER A 38 8.68 -32.48 -1.92
CA SER A 38 9.33 -32.74 -3.20
C SER A 38 9.81 -34.17 -3.31
N LYS A 39 9.80 -34.70 -4.53
CA LYS A 39 10.33 -36.02 -4.87
C LYS A 39 11.20 -35.88 -6.11
N LYS A 40 12.41 -36.47 -6.07
CA LYS A 40 13.26 -36.66 -7.25
C LYS A 40 12.86 -37.94 -7.95
N ILE A 41 12.75 -37.87 -9.26
CA ILE A 41 12.45 -39.02 -10.12
C ILE A 41 13.59 -39.13 -11.11
N LYS A 42 14.32 -40.23 -11.09
CA LYS A 42 15.38 -40.50 -12.06
C LYS A 42 14.72 -40.91 -13.39
N ILE A 43 14.99 -40.14 -14.45
CA ILE A 43 14.51 -40.42 -15.79
C ILE A 43 15.54 -41.20 -16.60
N THR A 44 16.81 -40.78 -16.56
CA THR A 44 17.98 -41.49 -17.16
C THR A 44 19.15 -41.38 -16.18
N ASP A 45 20.32 -41.96 -16.56
CA ASP A 45 21.52 -41.86 -15.72
C ASP A 45 22.00 -40.40 -15.52
N ASN A 46 21.69 -39.50 -16.46
CA ASN A 46 22.10 -38.09 -16.43
C ASN A 46 20.93 -37.09 -16.35
N GLN A 47 19.72 -37.56 -16.08
CA GLN A 47 18.54 -36.70 -16.03
C GLN A 47 17.66 -37.09 -14.84
N GLU A 48 17.33 -36.10 -14.04
CA GLU A 48 16.38 -36.18 -12.95
C GLU A 48 15.27 -35.14 -13.12
N GLU A 49 14.06 -35.50 -12.70
CA GLU A 49 12.92 -34.61 -12.58
C GLU A 49 12.63 -34.35 -11.11
N VAL A 50 12.23 -33.11 -10.77
CA VAL A 50 11.79 -32.76 -9.43
C VAL A 50 10.29 -32.49 -9.45
N LEU A 51 9.54 -33.37 -8.79
CA LEU A 51 8.11 -33.21 -8.61
C LEU A 51 7.83 -32.50 -7.29
N TYR A 52 7.11 -31.39 -7.33
CA TYR A 52 6.62 -30.68 -6.15
C TYR A 52 5.14 -31.00 -5.92
N ASN A 53 4.82 -31.63 -4.80
CA ASN A 53 3.46 -31.89 -4.38
C ASN A 53 3.00 -30.78 -3.44
N VAL A 54 1.85 -30.18 -3.75
CA VAL A 54 1.26 -29.08 -2.99
C VAL A 54 -0.12 -29.49 -2.49
N ASN A 55 -0.29 -29.48 -1.18
CA ASN A 55 -1.61 -29.58 -0.55
C ASN A 55 -1.90 -28.24 0.12
N LEU A 56 -2.89 -27.49 -0.41
CA LEU A 56 -3.19 -26.13 0.02
C LEU A 56 -3.92 -26.09 1.36
N ASN A 57 -4.68 -27.15 1.70
CA ASN A 57 -5.66 -27.11 2.79
C ASN A 57 -6.66 -25.95 2.64
N GLU A 58 -7.34 -25.59 3.71
CA GLU A 58 -8.34 -24.52 3.69
C GLU A 58 -7.69 -23.13 3.65
N ARG A 59 -8.34 -22.23 2.93
CA ARG A 59 -7.91 -20.85 2.80
C ARG A 59 -8.46 -20.01 3.94
N TYR A 60 -7.61 -19.19 4.54
CA TYR A 60 -8.02 -18.24 5.55
C TYR A 60 -8.80 -17.07 4.94
N THR A 61 -9.86 -16.66 5.63
CA THR A 61 -10.72 -15.52 5.26
C THR A 61 -10.65 -14.42 6.32
N ILE A 62 -10.99 -13.20 5.92
CA ILE A 62 -11.10 -12.06 6.83
C ILE A 62 -12.37 -12.25 7.65
N ASP A 63 -12.25 -12.27 8.97
CA ASP A 63 -13.38 -12.32 9.90
C ASP A 63 -13.98 -10.93 10.06
N ASN A 64 -13.18 -10.01 10.55
CA ASN A 64 -13.58 -8.61 10.76
C ASN A 64 -12.39 -7.67 10.58
N VAL A 65 -12.69 -6.38 10.43
CA VAL A 65 -11.71 -5.29 10.43
C VAL A 65 -12.05 -4.37 11.58
N ILE A 66 -11.13 -4.24 12.52
CA ILE A 66 -11.26 -3.41 13.72
C ILE A 66 -10.43 -2.15 13.49
N GLU A 67 -11.07 -0.99 13.50
CA GLU A 67 -10.40 0.30 13.40
C GLU A 67 -9.99 0.82 14.78
N GLU A 68 -8.71 1.04 14.97
CA GLU A 68 -8.13 1.76 16.13
C GLU A 68 -7.58 3.11 15.64
N ILE A 69 -8.50 4.04 15.34
CA ILE A 69 -8.22 5.39 14.83
C ILE A 69 -8.62 6.38 15.92
N GLU A 70 -7.61 6.95 16.61
CA GLU A 70 -7.84 7.90 17.72
C GLU A 70 -8.28 9.29 17.24
N ASN A 71 -7.89 9.68 16.03
CA ASN A 71 -8.22 10.99 15.44
C ASN A 71 -9.60 10.94 14.79
N GLU A 72 -10.57 11.69 15.34
CA GLU A 72 -11.96 11.69 14.88
C GLU A 72 -12.13 12.13 13.42
N GLU A 73 -11.37 13.13 12.95
CA GLU A 73 -11.43 13.56 11.55
C GLU A 73 -10.98 12.45 10.59
N LEU A 74 -9.96 11.69 10.95
CA LEU A 74 -9.49 10.55 10.14
C LEU A 74 -10.49 9.38 10.20
N LYS A 75 -11.10 9.15 11.36
CA LYS A 75 -12.10 8.10 11.55
C LYS A 75 -13.34 8.37 10.72
N GLU A 76 -13.82 9.60 10.70
CA GLU A 76 -14.96 10.03 9.86
C GLU A 76 -14.69 9.77 8.38
N ILE A 77 -13.52 10.24 7.86
CA ILE A 77 -13.12 9.99 6.47
C ILE A 77 -13.06 8.48 6.16
N TYR A 78 -12.53 7.67 7.07
CA TYR A 78 -12.45 6.22 6.91
C TYR A 78 -13.87 5.61 6.82
N THR A 79 -14.73 5.93 7.79
CA THR A 79 -16.07 5.35 7.92
C THR A 79 -16.94 5.65 6.70
N GLU A 80 -16.92 6.89 6.21
CA GLU A 80 -17.65 7.29 5.00
C GLU A 80 -17.21 6.53 3.74
N ASN A 81 -15.96 6.05 3.72
CA ASN A 81 -15.35 5.40 2.57
C ASN A 81 -15.09 3.88 2.75
N MET A 82 -15.67 3.26 3.78
CA MET A 82 -15.50 1.82 4.06
C MET A 82 -15.96 0.92 2.91
N LYS A 83 -17.00 1.33 2.17
CA LYS A 83 -17.55 0.54 1.05
C LYS A 83 -16.54 0.26 -0.06
N SER A 84 -15.51 1.07 -0.19
CA SER A 84 -14.44 0.90 -1.18
C SER A 84 -13.20 0.17 -0.64
N SER A 85 -13.25 -0.35 0.59
CA SER A 85 -12.14 -1.10 1.20
C SER A 85 -11.86 -2.41 0.46
N PHE A 86 -10.58 -2.76 0.33
CA PHE A 86 -10.13 -4.08 -0.14
C PHE A 86 -10.25 -5.15 0.95
N LEU A 87 -10.40 -4.73 2.21
CA LEU A 87 -10.48 -5.63 3.37
C LEU A 87 -11.95 -5.75 3.79
N ARG A 88 -12.61 -6.82 3.35
CA ARG A 88 -14.02 -7.07 3.67
C ARG A 88 -14.19 -8.40 4.38
N PRO A 89 -15.01 -8.47 5.43
CA PRO A 89 -15.36 -9.74 6.04
C PRO A 89 -15.84 -10.76 5.02
N GLY A 90 -15.41 -12.01 5.18
CA GLY A 90 -15.71 -13.11 4.27
C GLY A 90 -14.79 -13.23 3.05
N ASN A 91 -14.06 -12.17 2.67
CA ASN A 91 -13.10 -12.25 1.59
C ASN A 91 -11.87 -13.07 1.99
N PRO A 92 -11.20 -13.72 1.03
CA PRO A 92 -9.91 -14.36 1.28
C PRO A 92 -8.89 -13.37 1.85
N PHE A 93 -8.10 -13.82 2.83
CA PHE A 93 -6.99 -13.03 3.32
C PHE A 93 -5.82 -13.12 2.33
N ILE A 94 -5.50 -12.01 1.67
CA ILE A 94 -4.43 -11.89 0.67
C ILE A 94 -3.53 -10.72 1.08
N ILE A 95 -2.21 -10.93 1.12
CA ILE A 95 -1.26 -9.88 1.50
C ILE A 95 -1.35 -8.67 0.56
N GLU A 96 -1.52 -8.89 -0.73
CA GLU A 96 -1.71 -7.82 -1.71
C GLU A 96 -2.91 -6.92 -1.39
N SER A 97 -3.99 -7.48 -0.83
CA SER A 97 -5.16 -6.69 -0.41
C SER A 97 -4.83 -5.69 0.70
N LEU A 98 -3.89 -6.03 1.61
CA LEU A 98 -3.41 -5.10 2.64
C LEU A 98 -2.61 -3.96 2.02
N GLU A 99 -1.74 -4.25 1.04
CA GLU A 99 -0.97 -3.21 0.34
C GLU A 99 -1.88 -2.30 -0.50
N ASN A 100 -2.87 -2.87 -1.19
CA ASN A 100 -3.87 -2.12 -1.94
C ASN A 100 -4.70 -1.21 -1.02
N GLU A 101 -5.11 -1.70 0.15
CA GLU A 101 -5.82 -0.90 1.15
C GLU A 101 -4.95 0.22 1.71
N LYS A 102 -3.68 -0.04 1.98
CA LYS A 102 -2.72 0.97 2.41
C LYS A 102 -2.60 2.11 1.39
N ASN A 103 -2.43 1.76 0.12
CA ASN A 103 -2.36 2.71 -0.97
C ASN A 103 -3.66 3.50 -1.16
N ARG A 104 -4.82 2.82 -1.01
CA ARG A 104 -6.13 3.46 -1.05
C ARG A 104 -6.28 4.49 0.08
N LEU A 105 -5.97 4.11 1.31
CA LEU A 105 -6.07 5.00 2.47
C LEU A 105 -5.11 6.18 2.38
N LEU A 106 -3.89 5.98 1.89
CA LEU A 106 -2.93 7.06 1.66
C LEU A 106 -3.49 8.12 0.72
N LYS A 107 -4.06 7.69 -0.41
CA LYS A 107 -4.70 8.59 -1.38
C LYS A 107 -5.96 9.24 -0.80
N LEU A 108 -6.79 8.46 -0.11
CA LEU A 108 -8.04 8.93 0.50
C LEU A 108 -7.78 10.08 1.45
N TYR A 109 -6.88 9.92 2.42
CA TYR A 109 -6.59 10.97 3.41
C TYR A 109 -5.98 12.22 2.77
N ARG A 110 -5.04 12.06 1.84
CA ARG A 110 -4.44 13.20 1.14
C ARG A 110 -5.45 13.98 0.31
N ASN A 111 -6.34 13.30 -0.38
CA ASN A 111 -7.39 13.92 -1.20
C ASN A 111 -8.48 14.60 -0.34
N ASN A 112 -8.61 14.19 0.93
CA ASN A 112 -9.52 14.83 1.90
C ASN A 112 -8.83 15.88 2.79
N GLY A 113 -7.72 16.45 2.33
CA GLY A 113 -7.06 17.58 2.96
C GLY A 113 -5.98 17.22 3.99
N VAL A 114 -5.73 15.95 4.25
CA VAL A 114 -4.63 15.51 5.13
C VAL A 114 -3.37 15.30 4.28
N TYR A 115 -2.89 16.38 3.63
CA TYR A 115 -1.85 16.32 2.59
C TYR A 115 -0.53 15.69 3.08
N ASN A 116 -0.21 15.86 4.36
CA ASN A 116 1.01 15.35 4.99
C ASN A 116 0.87 13.92 5.52
N PHE A 117 -0.25 13.23 5.20
CA PHE A 117 -0.47 11.86 5.64
C PHE A 117 0.61 10.92 5.11
N ARG A 118 1.17 10.08 6.00
CA ARG A 118 2.31 9.20 5.71
C ARG A 118 1.90 7.74 5.74
N GLU A 119 2.43 6.97 4.80
CA GLU A 119 2.25 5.52 4.75
C GLU A 119 2.72 4.84 6.05
N SER A 120 3.84 5.31 6.62
CA SER A 120 4.40 4.78 7.87
C SER A 120 3.48 4.92 9.09
N SER A 121 2.45 5.75 9.00
CA SER A 121 1.43 5.88 10.06
C SER A 121 0.37 4.79 10.01
N LEU A 122 0.21 4.11 8.87
CA LEU A 122 -0.71 2.99 8.71
C LEU A 122 -0.07 1.70 9.20
N LYS A 123 -0.76 1.00 10.09
CA LYS A 123 -0.34 -0.31 10.57
C LYS A 123 -1.51 -1.29 10.53
N PHE A 124 -1.31 -2.42 9.86
CA PHE A 124 -2.24 -3.54 9.90
C PHE A 124 -1.67 -4.64 10.78
N ILE A 125 -2.48 -5.15 11.68
CA ILE A 125 -2.13 -6.27 12.56
C ILE A 125 -3.13 -7.38 12.28
N ALA A 126 -2.65 -8.48 11.69
CA ALA A 126 -3.45 -9.66 11.49
C ALA A 126 -3.43 -10.53 12.76
N LYS A 127 -4.60 -10.80 13.32
CA LYS A 127 -4.80 -11.69 14.45
C LYS A 127 -5.40 -12.98 13.92
N ILE A 128 -4.60 -14.05 13.91
CA ILE A 128 -5.02 -15.37 13.48
C ILE A 128 -5.70 -16.06 14.67
N ASP A 129 -6.85 -16.67 14.46
CA ASP A 129 -7.45 -17.52 15.47
C ASP A 129 -6.56 -18.75 15.69
N SER A 130 -6.01 -18.84 16.90
CA SER A 130 -5.10 -19.93 17.30
C SER A 130 -5.82 -21.25 17.60
N SER A 131 -7.15 -21.26 17.65
CA SER A 131 -7.91 -22.50 17.86
C SER A 131 -7.77 -23.48 16.68
N GLY A 132 -7.44 -22.93 15.48
CA GLY A 132 -7.28 -23.70 14.25
C GLY A 132 -8.57 -24.27 13.67
N ILE A 133 -9.72 -24.03 14.33
CA ILE A 133 -11.03 -24.52 13.93
C ILE A 133 -11.58 -23.65 12.81
N ASP A 134 -11.63 -22.35 13.04
CA ASP A 134 -12.11 -21.38 12.06
C ASP A 134 -10.92 -20.76 11.34
N LYS A 135 -10.78 -20.99 10.05
CA LYS A 135 -9.70 -20.39 9.23
C LYS A 135 -9.97 -18.91 8.99
N LYS A 136 -10.02 -18.12 10.09
CA LYS A 136 -10.40 -16.71 10.11
C LYS A 136 -9.28 -15.83 10.65
N ILE A 137 -9.21 -14.62 10.14
CA ILE A 137 -8.24 -13.60 10.53
C ILE A 137 -8.96 -12.29 10.78
N SER A 138 -8.84 -11.78 12.01
CA SER A 138 -9.25 -10.41 12.33
C SER A 138 -8.11 -9.46 12.02
N ILE A 139 -8.42 -8.35 11.35
CA ILE A 139 -7.43 -7.32 10.98
C ILE A 139 -7.66 -6.10 11.85
N VAL A 140 -6.63 -5.63 12.53
CA VAL A 140 -6.67 -4.35 13.26
C VAL A 140 -5.96 -3.31 12.43
N LEU A 141 -6.69 -2.28 12.00
CA LEU A 141 -6.14 -1.07 11.37
C LEU A 141 -5.85 -0.04 12.44
N LYS A 142 -4.58 0.36 12.55
CA LYS A 142 -4.15 1.47 13.41
C LYS A 142 -3.61 2.62 12.57
N ILE A 143 -3.94 3.85 12.97
CA ILE A 143 -3.35 5.06 12.40
C ILE A 143 -2.59 5.78 13.52
N ASN A 144 -1.28 5.76 13.42
CA ASN A 144 -0.41 6.43 14.38
C ASN A 144 -0.22 7.91 14.01
N PRO A 145 -0.11 8.82 14.98
CA PRO A 145 0.26 10.21 14.73
C PRO A 145 1.67 10.32 14.15
N ILE A 146 1.98 11.47 13.57
CA ILE A 146 3.34 11.76 13.10
C ILE A 146 4.26 11.82 14.34
N THR A 147 5.32 11.03 14.32
CA THR A 147 6.36 11.13 15.34
C THR A 147 7.51 11.96 14.79
N THR A 148 7.85 13.03 15.48
CA THR A 148 9.03 13.86 15.19
C THR A 148 9.95 13.90 16.40
N ARG A 149 11.25 14.10 16.14
CA ARG A 149 12.27 14.19 17.19
C ARG A 149 12.78 15.62 17.24
N ASN A 150 12.77 16.19 18.42
CA ASN A 150 13.43 17.47 18.70
C ASN A 150 14.46 17.24 19.79
N LYS A 151 15.75 17.35 19.43
CA LYS A 151 16.89 17.01 20.31
C LYS A 151 16.70 15.62 20.91
N ASP A 152 16.38 15.53 22.21
CA ASP A 152 16.29 14.28 22.95
C ASP A 152 14.85 13.79 23.22
N SER A 153 13.85 14.51 22.73
CA SER A 153 12.44 14.19 22.98
C SER A 153 11.69 13.81 21.71
N LEU A 154 10.82 12.80 21.83
CA LEU A 154 9.89 12.39 20.76
C LEU A 154 8.54 13.07 20.98
N PHE A 155 8.05 13.75 19.96
CA PHE A 155 6.74 14.40 19.98
C PHE A 155 5.80 13.73 19.00
N LYS A 156 4.54 13.55 19.42
CA LYS A 156 3.46 13.08 18.58
C LYS A 156 2.67 14.29 18.08
N ILE A 157 2.57 14.43 16.78
CA ILE A 157 1.81 15.49 16.11
C ILE A 157 0.58 14.84 15.50
N PRO A 158 -0.64 15.22 15.92
CA PRO A 158 -1.87 14.71 15.32
C PRO A 158 -2.00 15.20 13.88
N TYR A 159 -2.64 14.38 13.05
CA TYR A 159 -3.05 14.81 11.71
C TYR A 159 -4.15 15.85 11.77
N LYS A 160 -4.15 16.77 10.83
CA LYS A 160 -5.17 17.82 10.66
C LYS A 160 -5.56 17.93 9.19
N LYS A 161 -6.81 18.29 8.93
CA LYS A 161 -7.28 18.69 7.61
C LYS A 161 -6.79 20.11 7.29
N PHE A 162 -6.34 20.30 6.06
CA PHE A 162 -5.97 21.60 5.52
C PHE A 162 -6.86 21.92 4.33
N LYS A 163 -7.24 23.16 4.21
CA LYS A 163 -7.93 23.70 3.03
C LYS A 163 -6.99 24.65 2.33
N VAL A 164 -6.92 24.57 1.02
CA VAL A 164 -6.26 25.58 0.21
C VAL A 164 -7.11 26.83 0.26
N ASN A 165 -6.57 27.90 0.83
CA ASN A 165 -7.26 29.17 0.94
C ASN A 165 -7.18 29.99 -0.36
N GLU A 166 -5.99 30.00 -0.97
CA GLU A 166 -5.71 30.80 -2.16
C GLU A 166 -4.62 30.13 -2.98
N ILE A 167 -4.76 30.16 -4.29
CA ILE A 167 -3.71 29.74 -5.23
C ILE A 167 -3.30 30.96 -6.05
N LYS A 168 -2.01 31.30 -6.01
CA LYS A 168 -1.43 32.38 -6.83
C LYS A 168 -0.60 31.78 -7.95
N LEU A 169 -0.91 32.13 -9.18
CA LEU A 169 -0.17 31.71 -10.36
C LEU A 169 0.60 32.91 -10.90
N PHE A 170 1.92 32.84 -10.87
CA PHE A 170 2.80 33.85 -11.44
C PHE A 170 3.30 33.36 -12.81
N ILE A 171 2.90 34.04 -13.87
CA ILE A 171 3.27 33.69 -15.25
C ILE A 171 4.61 34.36 -15.60
N GLU A 172 5.48 33.59 -16.25
CA GLU A 172 6.84 34.02 -16.66
C GLU A 172 7.82 34.27 -15.49
N SER A 173 7.51 33.73 -14.29
CA SER A 173 8.46 33.78 -13.18
C SER A 173 9.63 32.80 -13.41
N GLN A 174 10.85 33.29 -13.43
CA GLN A 174 12.06 32.46 -13.54
C GLN A 174 12.67 32.13 -12.16
N ASN A 175 12.28 32.85 -11.11
CA ASN A 175 12.80 32.73 -9.75
C ASN A 175 11.69 33.03 -8.73
N GLU A 176 11.96 32.79 -7.44
CA GLU A 176 11.06 33.10 -6.31
C GLU A 176 10.85 34.61 -6.06
N ASP A 177 11.41 35.50 -6.92
CA ASP A 177 11.22 36.93 -6.83
C ASP A 177 9.93 37.33 -7.53
N TYR A 178 8.91 37.64 -6.72
CA TYR A 178 7.58 38.07 -7.17
C TYR A 178 7.44 39.59 -7.28
N MET A 179 8.54 40.35 -7.18
CA MET A 179 8.52 41.80 -7.36
C MET A 179 8.19 42.20 -8.82
N GLY A 180 7.31 43.17 -8.97
CA GLY A 180 6.90 43.69 -10.27
C GLY A 180 5.88 42.85 -11.03
N TYR A 181 5.20 41.94 -10.31
CA TYR A 181 4.03 41.21 -10.83
C TYR A 181 2.75 41.90 -10.40
N ASP A 182 1.92 42.24 -11.37
CA ASP A 182 0.61 42.83 -11.13
C ASP A 182 -0.47 41.76 -11.21
N PHE A 183 -1.51 41.94 -10.39
CA PHE A 183 -2.69 41.11 -10.48
C PHE A 183 -3.41 41.38 -11.81
N ASN A 184 -3.70 40.32 -12.56
CA ASN A 184 -4.41 40.42 -13.83
C ASN A 184 -5.89 40.06 -13.70
N TYR A 185 -6.19 38.84 -13.24
CA TYR A 185 -7.59 38.38 -13.11
C TYR A 185 -7.70 37.11 -12.26
N ASN A 186 -8.91 36.79 -11.88
CA ASN A 186 -9.25 35.52 -11.24
C ASN A 186 -9.70 34.51 -12.31
N TYR A 187 -9.24 33.27 -12.17
CA TYR A 187 -9.74 32.13 -12.92
C TYR A 187 -10.05 31.02 -11.93
N GLU A 188 -11.33 30.73 -11.70
CA GLU A 188 -11.78 29.82 -10.64
C GLU A 188 -11.19 30.19 -9.28
N ASN A 189 -10.34 29.29 -8.71
CA ASN A 189 -9.67 29.48 -7.41
C ASN A 189 -8.26 30.07 -7.54
N PHE A 190 -7.86 30.48 -8.74
CA PHE A 190 -6.52 31.02 -9.01
C PHE A 190 -6.56 32.54 -9.09
N LYS A 191 -5.63 33.21 -8.41
CA LYS A 191 -5.26 34.59 -8.68
C LYS A 191 -4.08 34.60 -9.62
N ILE A 192 -4.23 35.21 -10.79
CA ILE A 192 -3.22 35.23 -11.84
C ILE A 192 -2.48 36.55 -11.82
N PHE A 193 -1.17 36.47 -11.76
CA PHE A 193 -0.23 37.61 -11.75
C PHE A 193 0.72 37.47 -12.92
N SER A 194 1.04 38.58 -13.59
CA SER A 194 2.08 38.62 -14.63
C SER A 194 2.74 39.99 -14.69
N LYS A 195 3.95 40.07 -15.28
CA LYS A 195 4.66 41.35 -15.52
C LYS A 195 4.03 42.15 -16.66
N THR A 196 3.30 41.48 -17.54
CA THR A 196 2.65 42.11 -18.70
C THR A 196 1.15 41.81 -18.65
N LYS A 197 0.33 42.72 -19.19
CA LYS A 197 -1.12 42.50 -19.27
C LYS A 197 -1.41 41.34 -20.21
N LEU A 198 -2.03 40.29 -19.68
CA LEU A 198 -2.44 39.14 -20.46
C LEU A 198 -3.73 39.41 -21.22
N ASN A 199 -3.68 39.22 -22.55
CA ASN A 199 -4.89 39.25 -23.38
C ASN A 199 -5.61 37.89 -23.29
N TYR A 200 -6.52 37.75 -22.34
CA TYR A 200 -7.35 36.56 -22.24
C TYR A 200 -8.59 36.73 -23.12
N LYS A 201 -8.78 35.81 -24.07
CA LYS A 201 -10.06 35.63 -24.74
C LYS A 201 -10.78 34.50 -24.03
N GLU A 202 -11.84 34.80 -23.29
CA GLU A 202 -12.78 33.77 -22.86
C GLU A 202 -13.28 33.04 -24.12
N LYS A 203 -13.02 31.75 -24.19
CA LYS A 203 -13.75 30.90 -25.12
C LYS A 203 -15.15 30.73 -24.55
N ALA A 204 -16.12 31.41 -25.16
CA ALA A 204 -17.53 31.19 -24.96
C ALA A 204 -17.92 29.75 -25.31
#